data_53000ea88ee043f37fbdb73fe264a3b5
#
_entry.id   53000ea88ee043f37fbdb73fe264a3b5
#
_cell.length_a   1.000
_cell.length_b   1.000
_cell.length_c   1.000
_cell.angle_alpha   90.00
_cell.angle_beta   90.00
_cell.angle_gamma   90.00
#
_symmetry.space_group_name_H-M   'P 1'
#
loop_
_entity.id
_entity.type
_entity.pdbx_description
1 polymer ?
#
loop_
_entity_poly.entity_id
_entity_poly.type
_entity_poly.pdbx_seq_one_letter_code
_entity_poly.pdbx_strand_id
1 'polypeptide(L)'
;MAYWVKLVYERKEYVVNFDRVNAFCYEKNGRVTFWLPDCAIPIIINPQTDLEDYHKILEYLEQVTTVAVENAHWVKIIYERNEYVINLNCISSFCQETNGRITFWLPDGTIPIIINPVSNPDSYKKVLQYVQKTTGHSFS
;
A
#
# COMPACT_ATOMS: atom_id res chain seq x y z
N MET A 1 11.01 -10.91 6.38
CA MET A 1 11.24 -10.60 7.79
C MET A 1 10.10 -9.76 8.33
N ALA A 2 9.60 -10.06 9.50
CA ALA A 2 8.45 -9.35 10.06
C ALA A 2 8.88 -8.03 10.69
N TYR A 3 8.03 -7.02 10.59
CA TYR A 3 8.27 -5.72 11.19
C TYR A 3 7.11 -5.41 12.14
N TRP A 4 7.31 -5.72 13.40
CA TRP A 4 6.26 -5.60 14.42
C TRP A 4 6.34 -4.24 15.11
N VAL A 5 5.20 -3.57 15.21
CA VAL A 5 5.11 -2.24 15.83
C VAL A 5 3.94 -2.25 16.82
N LYS A 6 4.14 -1.59 17.95
CA LYS A 6 3.09 -1.42 18.95
C LYS A 6 2.47 -0.04 18.75
N LEU A 7 1.15 0.00 18.57
CA LEU A 7 0.39 1.23 18.37
C LEU A 7 -0.73 1.31 19.38
N VAL A 8 -1.15 2.54 19.69
CA VAL A 8 -2.34 2.77 20.49
C VAL A 8 -3.38 3.45 19.62
N TYR A 9 -4.55 2.84 19.50
CA TYR A 9 -5.62 3.38 18.69
C TYR A 9 -6.95 3.18 19.40
N GLU A 10 -7.69 4.26 19.56
CA GLU A 10 -8.96 4.26 20.27
C GLU A 10 -8.88 3.58 21.64
N ARG A 11 -7.83 3.95 22.40
CA ARG A 11 -7.57 3.46 23.76
C ARG A 11 -7.24 1.97 23.85
N LYS A 12 -6.96 1.33 22.72
CA LYS A 12 -6.56 -0.06 22.67
C LYS A 12 -5.13 -0.16 22.20
N GLU A 13 -4.41 -1.14 22.71
CA GLU A 13 -3.07 -1.42 22.26
C GLU A 13 -3.11 -2.46 21.15
N TYR A 14 -2.40 -2.18 20.05
CA TYR A 14 -2.27 -3.10 18.92
C TYR A 14 -0.81 -3.43 18.72
N VAL A 15 -0.53 -4.68 18.44
CA VAL A 15 0.79 -5.10 17.98
C VAL A 15 0.60 -5.56 16.53
N VAL A 16 1.15 -4.79 15.60
CA VAL A 16 0.87 -4.95 14.18
C VAL A 16 2.13 -5.32 13.41
N ASN A 17 2.02 -6.32 12.56
CA ASN A 17 3.08 -6.67 11.63
C ASN A 17 2.88 -5.83 10.35
N PHE A 18 3.68 -4.78 10.19
CA PHE A 18 3.53 -3.88 9.05
C PHE A 18 3.76 -4.58 7.72
N ASP A 19 4.58 -5.62 7.68
CA ASP A 19 4.83 -6.35 6.43
C ASP A 19 3.59 -7.05 5.90
N ARG A 20 2.57 -7.23 6.74
CA ARG A 20 1.33 -7.87 6.34
C ARG A 20 0.17 -6.89 6.18
N VAL A 21 0.41 -5.61 6.38
CA VAL A 21 -0.60 -4.60 6.13
C VAL A 21 -0.83 -4.51 4.63
N ASN A 22 -2.10 -4.35 4.24
CA ASN A 22 -2.49 -4.33 2.83
C ASN A 22 -2.03 -3.07 2.11
N ALA A 23 -2.24 -1.94 2.72
CA ALA A 23 -1.90 -0.67 2.12
C ALA A 23 -1.86 0.43 3.17
N PHE A 24 -1.06 1.44 2.90
CA PHE A 24 -1.05 2.68 3.66
C PHE A 24 -1.50 3.79 2.73
N CYS A 25 -2.33 4.69 3.24
CA CYS A 25 -2.79 5.86 2.49
C CYS A 25 -2.37 7.12 3.23
N TYR A 26 -1.58 7.94 2.57
CA TYR A 26 -1.16 9.24 3.10
C TYR A 26 -2.09 10.30 2.53
N GLU A 27 -2.92 10.88 3.38
CA GLU A 27 -3.92 11.85 2.97
C GLU A 27 -3.37 13.27 2.96
N LYS A 28 -4.03 14.16 2.25
CA LYS A 28 -3.61 15.55 2.12
C LYS A 28 -3.53 16.29 3.45
N ASN A 29 -4.39 15.94 4.39
CA ASN A 29 -4.38 16.56 5.72
C ASN A 29 -3.27 16.04 6.63
N GLY A 30 -2.42 15.15 6.10
CA GLY A 30 -1.30 14.58 6.83
C GLY A 30 -1.61 13.29 7.57
N ARG A 31 -2.87 12.87 7.64
CA ARG A 31 -3.22 11.62 8.29
C ARG A 31 -2.74 10.44 7.48
N VAL A 32 -2.41 9.35 8.18
CA VAL A 32 -2.09 8.09 7.53
C VAL A 32 -3.15 7.07 7.94
N THR A 33 -3.76 6.45 6.95
CA THR A 33 -4.76 5.40 7.17
C THR A 33 -4.19 4.09 6.65
N PHE A 34 -4.36 3.01 7.39
CA PHE A 34 -3.99 1.70 6.87
C PHE A 34 -5.01 0.66 7.30
N TRP A 35 -5.00 -0.46 6.60
CA TRP A 35 -5.99 -1.51 6.76
C TRP A 35 -5.30 -2.80 7.18
N LEU A 36 -5.82 -3.41 8.23
CA LEU A 36 -5.35 -4.71 8.70
C LEU A 36 -5.94 -5.82 7.83
N PRO A 37 -5.19 -6.91 7.60
CA PRO A 37 -5.69 -7.99 6.73
C PRO A 37 -7.00 -8.62 7.18
N ASP A 38 -7.18 -8.73 8.49
CA ASP A 38 -8.32 -9.45 9.05
C ASP A 38 -9.40 -8.52 9.59
N CYS A 39 -9.29 -7.23 9.33
CA CYS A 39 -10.17 -6.25 9.94
C CYS A 39 -10.73 -5.31 8.87
N ALA A 40 -12.04 -5.12 8.90
CA ALA A 40 -12.69 -4.19 7.97
C ALA A 40 -12.52 -2.73 8.37
N ILE A 41 -12.05 -2.50 9.60
CA ILE A 41 -11.95 -1.14 10.13
C ILE A 41 -10.56 -0.57 9.87
N PRO A 42 -10.48 0.60 9.21
CA PRO A 42 -9.18 1.23 9.00
C PRO A 42 -8.64 1.81 10.30
N ILE A 43 -7.32 1.81 10.44
CA ILE A 43 -6.65 2.47 11.54
C ILE A 43 -6.14 3.82 11.01
N ILE A 44 -6.58 4.89 11.67
CA ILE A 44 -6.27 6.25 11.23
C ILE A 44 -5.36 6.92 12.25
N ILE A 45 -4.16 7.30 11.82
CA ILE A 45 -3.18 7.92 12.70
C ILE A 45 -3.04 9.40 12.33
N ASN A 46 -3.26 10.25 13.31
CA ASN A 46 -3.21 11.70 13.13
C ASN A 46 -1.83 12.22 13.57
N PRO A 47 -1.11 12.96 12.70
CA PRO A 47 0.22 13.44 13.06
C PRO A 47 0.24 14.40 14.25
N GLN A 48 -0.87 15.05 14.55
CA GLN A 48 -0.93 16.02 15.63
C GLN A 48 -1.20 15.38 16.98
N THR A 49 -2.01 14.35 17.03
CA THR A 49 -2.40 13.70 18.27
C THR A 49 -1.65 12.41 18.55
N ASP A 50 -1.16 11.73 17.51
CA ASP A 50 -0.51 10.43 17.62
C ASP A 50 0.91 10.49 17.04
N LEU A 51 1.66 11.51 17.42
CA LEU A 51 2.95 11.81 16.80
C LEU A 51 3.93 10.65 16.86
N GLU A 52 4.02 9.96 17.98
CA GLU A 52 4.95 8.85 18.13
C GLU A 52 4.62 7.69 17.18
N ASP A 53 3.34 7.31 17.13
CA ASP A 53 2.89 6.25 16.23
C ASP A 53 3.04 6.68 14.78
N TYR A 54 2.76 7.95 14.50
CA TYR A 54 2.92 8.51 13.17
C TYR A 54 4.37 8.36 12.67
N HIS A 55 5.34 8.68 13.53
CA HIS A 55 6.76 8.56 13.17
C HIS A 55 7.16 7.11 12.90
N LYS A 56 6.61 6.16 13.66
CA LYS A 56 6.88 4.74 13.43
C LYS A 56 6.42 4.30 12.06
N ILE A 57 5.26 4.77 11.64
CA ILE A 57 4.72 4.43 10.32
C ILE A 57 5.57 5.06 9.21
N LEU A 58 5.90 6.35 9.34
CA LEU A 58 6.72 7.02 8.33
C LEU A 58 8.08 6.37 8.19
N GLU A 59 8.68 5.96 9.30
CA GLU A 59 9.97 5.28 9.27
C GLU A 59 9.88 3.97 8.49
N TYR A 60 8.82 3.19 8.73
CA TYR A 60 8.62 1.96 8.00
C TYR A 60 8.41 2.22 6.50
N LEU A 61 7.55 3.20 6.17
CA LEU A 61 7.27 3.52 4.77
C LEU A 61 8.52 3.97 4.03
N GLU A 62 9.36 4.75 4.69
CA GLU A 62 10.62 5.18 4.08
C GLU A 62 11.51 3.97 3.75
N GLN A 63 11.60 3.02 4.68
CA GLN A 63 12.40 1.82 4.43
C GLN A 63 11.91 1.02 3.23
N VAL A 64 10.60 0.79 3.14
CA VAL A 64 10.07 -0.09 2.09
C VAL A 64 10.00 0.60 0.73
N THR A 65 10.02 1.94 0.68
CA THR A 65 9.96 2.66 -0.59
C THR A 65 11.32 3.04 -1.12
N THR A 66 12.35 3.15 -0.26
CA THR A 66 13.69 3.52 -0.71
C THR A 66 14.54 2.33 -1.11
N VAL A 67 14.28 1.15 -0.54
CA VAL A 67 15.01 -0.07 -0.90
C VAL A 67 14.19 -0.81 -1.96
N ALA A 68 14.04 -0.19 -3.11
CA ALA A 68 13.12 -0.64 -4.15
C ALA A 68 13.44 -2.02 -4.70
N VAL A 69 14.70 -2.40 -4.74
CA VAL A 69 15.11 -3.68 -5.33
C VAL A 69 14.70 -4.85 -4.45
N GLU A 70 14.86 -4.70 -3.14
CA GLU A 70 14.56 -5.78 -2.20
C GLU A 70 13.08 -5.84 -1.84
N ASN A 71 12.39 -4.70 -1.94
CA ASN A 71 10.98 -4.61 -1.60
C ASN A 71 10.13 -4.42 -2.86
N ALA A 72 10.37 -5.29 -3.85
CA ALA A 72 9.67 -5.19 -5.13
C ALA A 72 8.16 -5.40 -5.02
N HIS A 73 7.68 -5.90 -3.89
CA HIS A 73 6.25 -6.10 -3.67
C HIS A 73 5.53 -4.87 -3.14
N TRP A 74 6.26 -3.83 -2.75
CA TRP A 74 5.64 -2.57 -2.33
C TRP A 74 5.67 -1.58 -3.48
N VAL A 75 4.55 -0.94 -3.75
CA VAL A 75 4.46 0.08 -4.80
C VAL A 75 3.83 1.35 -4.24
N LYS A 76 4.40 2.49 -4.62
CA LYS A 76 3.91 3.80 -4.22
C LYS A 76 3.19 4.42 -5.41
N ILE A 77 1.93 4.79 -5.23
CA ILE A 77 1.16 5.43 -6.29
C ILE A 77 0.37 6.60 -5.72
N ILE A 78 0.11 7.57 -6.58
CA ILE A 78 -0.77 8.68 -6.25
C ILE A 78 -2.09 8.43 -6.97
N TYR A 79 -3.16 8.30 -6.20
CA TYR A 79 -4.47 8.01 -6.73
C TYR A 79 -5.49 8.89 -6.05
N GLU A 80 -6.28 9.62 -6.83
CA GLU A 80 -7.28 10.54 -6.31
C GLU A 80 -6.72 11.49 -5.25
N ARG A 81 -5.53 12.05 -5.54
CA ARG A 81 -4.85 13.04 -4.71
C ARG A 81 -4.29 12.51 -3.40
N ASN A 82 -4.41 11.23 -3.14
CA ASN A 82 -3.80 10.61 -1.97
C ASN A 82 -2.62 9.76 -2.42
N GLU A 83 -1.64 9.62 -1.54
CA GLU A 83 -0.49 8.78 -1.80
C GLU A 83 -0.70 7.44 -1.13
N TYR A 84 -0.65 6.36 -1.93
CA TYR A 84 -0.80 5.00 -1.43
C TYR A 84 0.51 4.27 -1.50
N VAL A 85 0.81 3.50 -0.47
CA VAL A 85 1.91 2.53 -0.47
C VAL A 85 1.26 1.17 -0.29
N ILE A 86 1.30 0.36 -1.34
CA ILE A 86 0.49 -0.85 -1.46
C ILE A 86 1.36 -2.08 -1.46
N ASN A 87 0.97 -3.05 -0.65
CA ASN A 87 1.62 -4.35 -0.60
C ASN A 87 1.03 -5.25 -1.67
N LEU A 88 1.75 -5.42 -2.77
CA LEU A 88 1.26 -6.21 -3.90
C LEU A 88 1.06 -7.68 -3.54
N ASN A 89 1.76 -8.18 -2.52
CA ASN A 89 1.55 -9.56 -2.07
C ASN A 89 0.17 -9.80 -1.47
N CYS A 90 -0.54 -8.73 -1.12
CA CYS A 90 -1.90 -8.84 -0.57
C CYS A 90 -2.98 -8.71 -1.64
N ILE A 91 -2.60 -8.47 -2.89
CA ILE A 91 -3.55 -8.31 -3.99
C ILE A 91 -3.83 -9.67 -4.61
N SER A 92 -5.10 -9.99 -4.79
CA SER A 92 -5.50 -11.30 -5.30
C SER A 92 -5.71 -11.34 -6.81
N SER A 93 -5.93 -10.21 -7.46
CA SER A 93 -6.10 -10.21 -8.91
C SER A 93 -5.72 -8.86 -9.53
N PHE A 94 -5.20 -8.93 -10.75
CA PHE A 94 -4.84 -7.77 -11.54
C PHE A 94 -5.55 -7.88 -12.89
N CYS A 95 -6.08 -6.78 -13.39
CA CYS A 95 -6.80 -6.75 -14.65
C CYS A 95 -6.19 -5.68 -15.57
N GLN A 96 -5.80 -6.08 -16.77
CA GLN A 96 -5.39 -5.10 -17.78
C GLN A 96 -6.59 -4.83 -18.69
N GLU A 97 -6.98 -3.57 -18.79
CA GLU A 97 -8.09 -3.17 -19.64
C GLU A 97 -7.63 -2.94 -21.09
N THR A 98 -8.60 -2.86 -22.01
CA THR A 98 -8.29 -2.68 -23.42
C THR A 98 -7.54 -1.38 -23.72
N ASN A 99 -7.71 -0.36 -22.88
CA ASN A 99 -7.00 0.90 -23.03
C ASN A 99 -5.59 0.87 -22.42
N GLY A 100 -5.15 -0.29 -21.92
CA GLY A 100 -3.84 -0.46 -21.35
C GLY A 100 -3.73 -0.22 -19.86
N ARG A 101 -4.77 0.33 -19.23
CA ARG A 101 -4.73 0.58 -17.79
C ARG A 101 -4.77 -0.74 -17.03
N ILE A 102 -4.13 -0.74 -15.85
CA ILE A 102 -4.19 -1.89 -14.94
C ILE A 102 -5.03 -1.51 -13.74
N THR A 103 -5.98 -2.37 -13.42
CA THR A 103 -6.86 -2.20 -12.28
C THR A 103 -6.66 -3.37 -11.31
N PHE A 104 -6.59 -3.06 -10.03
CA PHE A 104 -6.62 -4.09 -9.00
C PHE A 104 -7.37 -3.54 -7.79
N TRP A 105 -7.76 -4.44 -6.92
CA TRP A 105 -8.61 -4.09 -5.77
C TRP A 105 -7.88 -4.37 -4.48
N LEU A 106 -7.97 -3.43 -3.54
CA LEU A 106 -7.46 -3.67 -2.20
C LEU A 106 -8.29 -4.77 -1.54
N PRO A 107 -7.70 -5.52 -0.61
CA PRO A 107 -8.39 -6.68 -0.03
C PRO A 107 -9.74 -6.41 0.61
N ASP A 108 -10.02 -5.18 1.05
CA ASP A 108 -11.35 -4.83 1.57
C ASP A 108 -12.39 -4.68 0.46
N GLY A 109 -11.97 -4.67 -0.79
CA GLY A 109 -12.85 -4.70 -1.95
C GLY A 109 -13.61 -3.43 -2.25
N THR A 110 -13.38 -2.36 -1.50
CA THR A 110 -14.20 -1.15 -1.63
C THR A 110 -13.72 -0.19 -2.69
N ILE A 111 -12.41 -0.14 -2.96
CA ILE A 111 -11.86 0.84 -3.89
C ILE A 111 -10.95 0.17 -4.90
N PRO A 112 -11.26 0.29 -6.21
CA PRO A 112 -10.31 -0.15 -7.23
C PRO A 112 -9.18 0.85 -7.36
N ILE A 113 -7.96 0.34 -7.54
CA ILE A 113 -6.81 1.17 -7.84
C ILE A 113 -6.54 1.05 -9.33
N ILE A 114 -6.53 2.16 -10.02
CA ILE A 114 -6.37 2.19 -11.47
C ILE A 114 -5.06 2.88 -11.81
N ILE A 115 -4.15 2.18 -12.46
CA ILE A 115 -2.85 2.71 -12.83
C ILE A 115 -2.81 2.91 -14.34
N ASN A 116 -2.52 4.15 -14.73
CA ASN A 116 -2.46 4.53 -16.14
C ASN A 116 -1.01 4.53 -16.60
N PRO A 117 -0.68 3.87 -17.73
CA PRO A 117 0.71 3.81 -18.21
C PRO A 117 1.29 5.19 -18.56
N VAL A 118 0.45 6.16 -18.87
CA VAL A 118 0.90 7.51 -19.23
C VAL A 118 1.11 8.38 -18.00
N SER A 119 0.13 8.38 -17.08
CA SER A 119 0.21 9.24 -15.89
C SER A 119 1.05 8.64 -14.75
N ASN A 120 1.15 7.32 -14.69
CA ASN A 120 1.86 6.63 -13.61
C ASN A 120 2.85 5.62 -14.17
N PRO A 121 3.81 6.07 -15.01
CA PRO A 121 4.66 5.11 -15.74
C PRO A 121 5.53 4.23 -14.84
N ASP A 122 6.07 4.80 -13.75
CA ASP A 122 6.94 4.04 -12.86
C ASP A 122 6.17 2.98 -12.07
N SER A 123 5.01 3.37 -11.54
CA SER A 123 4.17 2.43 -10.80
C SER A 123 3.62 1.35 -11.73
N TYR A 124 3.24 1.73 -12.95
CA TYR A 124 2.76 0.80 -13.96
C TYR A 124 3.79 -0.27 -14.27
N LYS A 125 5.02 0.17 -14.53
CA LYS A 125 6.12 -0.74 -14.82
C LYS A 125 6.41 -1.68 -13.65
N LYS A 126 6.37 -1.15 -12.44
CA LYS A 126 6.65 -1.95 -11.25
C LYS A 126 5.59 -3.03 -11.04
N VAL A 127 4.32 -2.69 -11.26
CA VAL A 127 3.24 -3.68 -11.16
C VAL A 127 3.39 -4.77 -12.22
N LEU A 128 3.70 -4.38 -13.46
CA LEU A 128 3.93 -5.36 -14.51
C LEU A 128 5.07 -6.32 -14.18
N GLN A 129 6.17 -5.79 -13.67
CA GLN A 129 7.31 -6.62 -13.29
C GLN A 129 6.94 -7.55 -12.15
N TYR A 130 6.19 -7.05 -11.17
CA TYR A 130 5.75 -7.88 -10.06
C TYR A 130 4.88 -9.04 -10.55
N VAL A 131 3.92 -8.76 -11.40
CA VAL A 131 3.01 -9.79 -11.92
C VAL A 131 3.80 -10.86 -12.67
N GLN A 132 4.67 -10.45 -13.58
CA GLN A 132 5.45 -11.40 -14.37
C GLN A 132 6.38 -12.25 -13.49
N LYS A 133 7.08 -11.61 -12.56
CA LYS A 133 8.05 -12.30 -11.72
C LYS A 133 7.38 -13.25 -10.76
N THR A 134 6.23 -12.86 -10.21
CA THR A 134 5.54 -13.64 -9.19
C THR A 134 4.66 -14.74 -9.77
N THR A 135 3.97 -14.46 -10.87
CA THR A 135 2.99 -15.39 -11.45
C THR A 135 3.50 -16.14 -12.68
N GLY A 136 4.54 -15.65 -13.31
CA GLY A 136 5.03 -16.19 -14.59
C GLY A 136 4.22 -15.75 -15.79
N HIS A 137 3.17 -14.93 -15.58
CA HIS A 137 2.34 -14.43 -16.66
C HIS A 137 2.64 -12.96 -16.92
N SER A 138 2.43 -12.54 -18.15
CA SER A 138 2.57 -11.13 -18.51
C SER A 138 1.38 -10.69 -19.33
N PHE A 139 1.03 -9.41 -19.20
CA PHE A 139 -0.01 -8.81 -20.01
C PHE A 139 0.56 -8.43 -21.37
N SER A 140 -0.24 -8.63 -22.38
CA SER A 140 0.16 -8.30 -23.76
C SER A 140 -0.02 -6.84 -24.11
#